data_255dc47e25e270eddc3cac2b5510b223
#
_entry.id   255dc47e25e270eddc3cac2b5510b223
#
_cell.length_a   1.000
_cell.length_b   1.000
_cell.length_c   1.000
_cell.angle_alpha   90.00
_cell.angle_beta   90.00
_cell.angle_gamma   90.00
#
_symmetry.space_group_name_H-M   'P 1'
#
loop_
_entity.id
_entity.type
_entity.pdbx_description
1 polymer ?
#
loop_
_entity_poly.entity_id
_entity_poly.type
_entity_poly.pdbx_seq_one_letter_code
_entity_poly.pdbx_strand_id
1 'polypeptide(L)'
;VLIFDQLEEFFFVNTDRSQKEDFDNFICECLNIPFVKIIFSLREDYLHHLLDLKRLARQDSISNNILDKDIRYQVNNLSGSDAISLIQKLTERSEYNIEPALIDSLVEDLSSEIGEVRLIELQVVGAQLQDENITTLAK
;
A
#
# COMPACT_ATOMS: atom_id res chain seq x y z
N VAL A 1 -17.88 3.75 -7.46
CA VAL A 1 -16.47 3.99 -7.12
C VAL A 1 -15.60 3.29 -8.16
N LEU A 2 -14.60 3.99 -8.70
CA LEU A 2 -13.56 3.44 -9.54
C LEU A 2 -12.28 3.33 -8.71
N ILE A 3 -11.62 2.18 -8.78
CA ILE A 3 -10.37 1.94 -8.04
C ILE A 3 -9.30 1.54 -9.06
N PHE A 4 -8.23 2.30 -9.11
CA PHE A 4 -7.04 2.02 -9.90
C PHE A 4 -5.95 1.58 -8.93
N ASP A 5 -5.74 0.28 -8.85
CA ASP A 5 -4.70 -0.31 -8.03
C ASP A 5 -3.41 -0.45 -8.83
N GLN A 6 -2.27 -0.28 -8.16
CA GLN A 6 -0.94 -0.32 -8.79
C GLN A 6 -0.82 0.64 -10.01
N LEU A 7 -1.31 1.86 -9.85
CA LEU A 7 -1.35 2.84 -10.95
C LEU A 7 0.05 3.18 -11.50
N GLU A 8 1.12 2.95 -10.74
CA GLU A 8 2.48 3.05 -11.24
C GLU A 8 2.74 2.17 -12.46
N GLU A 9 2.12 1.00 -12.56
CA GLU A 9 2.28 0.13 -13.73
C GLU A 9 1.77 0.78 -15.01
N PHE A 10 0.67 1.54 -14.92
CA PHE A 10 0.19 2.32 -16.06
C PHE A 10 1.24 3.30 -16.54
N PHE A 11 1.89 4.03 -15.65
CA PHE A 11 2.92 5.00 -16.00
C PHE A 11 4.20 4.35 -16.51
N PHE A 12 4.49 3.15 -16.05
CA PHE A 12 5.67 2.38 -16.45
C PHE A 12 5.51 1.82 -17.88
N VAL A 13 4.34 1.28 -18.20
CA VAL A 13 4.05 0.67 -19.50
C VAL A 13 3.73 1.72 -20.56
N ASN A 14 2.97 2.77 -20.19
CA ASN A 14 2.51 3.80 -21.12
C ASN A 14 3.44 5.01 -21.07
N THR A 15 4.53 4.94 -21.86
CA THR A 15 5.49 6.05 -21.97
C THR A 15 5.05 7.14 -22.94
N ASP A 16 4.10 6.81 -23.83
CA ASP A 16 3.60 7.73 -24.84
C ASP A 16 2.71 8.82 -24.23
N ARG A 17 2.96 10.04 -24.68
CA ARG A 17 2.21 11.21 -24.22
C ARG A 17 0.72 11.12 -24.56
N SER A 18 0.36 10.57 -25.74
CA SER A 18 -1.04 10.46 -26.15
C SER A 18 -1.84 9.55 -25.20
N GLN A 19 -1.27 8.43 -24.78
CA GLN A 19 -1.93 7.49 -23.86
C GLN A 19 -2.15 8.13 -22.47
N LYS A 20 -1.21 8.93 -22.00
CA LYS A 20 -1.36 9.69 -20.75
C LYS A 20 -2.43 10.77 -20.87
N GLU A 21 -2.50 11.46 -22.02
CA GLU A 21 -3.54 12.45 -22.31
C GLU A 21 -4.94 11.80 -22.41
N ASP A 22 -5.05 10.60 -22.99
CA ASP A 22 -6.31 9.86 -23.06
C ASP A 22 -6.79 9.40 -21.67
N PHE A 23 -5.87 8.92 -20.83
CA PHE A 23 -6.16 8.58 -19.45
C PHE A 23 -6.60 9.80 -18.63
N ASP A 24 -5.89 10.92 -18.76
CA ASP A 24 -6.23 12.19 -18.11
C ASP A 24 -7.62 12.67 -18.49
N ASN A 25 -7.97 12.59 -19.80
CA ASN A 25 -9.30 12.91 -20.30
C ASN A 25 -10.37 11.99 -19.70
N PHE A 26 -10.13 10.68 -19.72
CA PHE A 26 -11.06 9.70 -19.14
C PHE A 26 -11.33 9.96 -17.67
N ILE A 27 -10.30 10.21 -16.86
CA ILE A 27 -10.47 10.52 -15.43
C ILE A 27 -11.27 11.82 -15.24
N CYS A 28 -10.97 12.85 -16.02
CA CYS A 28 -11.74 14.10 -15.99
C CYS A 28 -13.21 13.92 -16.35
N GLU A 29 -13.51 13.11 -17.37
CA GLU A 29 -14.89 12.78 -17.75
C GLU A 29 -15.60 12.04 -16.61
N CYS A 30 -14.95 11.05 -16.00
CA CYS A 30 -15.51 10.32 -14.86
C CYS A 30 -15.82 11.23 -13.66
N LEU A 31 -14.95 12.19 -13.36
CA LEU A 31 -15.13 13.12 -12.24
C LEU A 31 -16.29 14.11 -12.48
N ASN A 32 -16.65 14.36 -13.74
CA ASN A 32 -17.82 15.19 -14.08
C ASN A 32 -19.15 14.44 -13.90
N ILE A 33 -19.12 13.12 -13.70
CA ILE A 33 -20.34 12.33 -13.44
C ILE A 33 -20.71 12.45 -11.96
N PRO A 34 -21.93 12.89 -11.61
CA PRO A 34 -22.35 13.01 -10.22
C PRO A 34 -22.19 11.69 -9.45
N PHE A 35 -21.70 11.79 -8.22
CA PHE A 35 -21.52 10.67 -7.28
C PHE A 35 -20.43 9.65 -7.67
N VAL A 36 -19.67 9.87 -8.72
CA VAL A 36 -18.47 9.08 -9.00
C VAL A 36 -17.36 9.47 -8.03
N LYS A 37 -16.71 8.46 -7.47
CA LYS A 37 -15.50 8.60 -6.66
C LYS A 37 -14.40 7.76 -7.28
N ILE A 38 -13.19 8.29 -7.30
CA ILE A 38 -12.01 7.61 -7.84
C ILE A 38 -10.99 7.46 -6.72
N ILE A 39 -10.42 6.27 -6.61
CA ILE A 39 -9.34 5.95 -5.68
C ILE A 39 -8.15 5.50 -6.53
N PHE A 40 -7.01 6.12 -6.30
CA PHE A 40 -5.73 5.70 -6.85
C PHE A 40 -4.88 5.06 -5.76
N SER A 41 -4.40 3.85 -6.01
CA SER A 41 -3.37 3.19 -5.22
C SER A 41 -2.09 3.17 -6.06
N LEU A 42 -1.03 3.76 -5.54
CA LEU A 42 0.26 3.84 -6.23
C LEU A 42 1.40 4.00 -5.23
N ARG A 43 2.59 3.65 -5.67
CA ARG A 43 3.81 3.87 -4.88
C ARG A 43 4.15 5.36 -4.80
N GLU A 44 4.68 5.78 -3.67
CA GLU A 44 4.99 7.18 -3.38
C GLU A 44 5.98 7.79 -4.37
N ASP A 45 6.98 7.02 -4.81
CA ASP A 45 7.99 7.46 -5.78
C ASP A 45 7.39 7.77 -7.18
N TYR A 46 6.17 7.26 -7.48
CA TYR A 46 5.44 7.56 -8.71
C TYR A 46 4.40 8.68 -8.59
N LEU A 47 4.24 9.27 -7.42
CA LEU A 47 3.27 10.36 -7.19
C LEU A 47 3.46 11.54 -8.14
N HIS A 48 4.70 11.83 -8.53
CA HIS A 48 5.02 12.91 -9.48
C HIS A 48 4.36 12.71 -10.85
N HIS A 49 4.17 11.46 -11.31
CA HIS A 49 3.47 11.19 -12.58
C HIS A 49 2.00 11.57 -12.53
N LEU A 50 1.37 11.45 -11.36
CA LEU A 50 -0.01 11.91 -11.17
C LEU A 50 -0.11 13.45 -11.27
N LEU A 51 0.92 14.15 -10.80
CA LEU A 51 1.01 15.61 -10.89
C LEU A 51 1.26 16.11 -12.33
N ASP A 52 1.83 15.27 -13.18
CA ASP A 52 2.07 15.57 -14.59
C ASP A 52 0.79 15.50 -15.44
N LEU A 53 -0.29 14.93 -14.93
CA LEU A 53 -1.59 14.90 -15.60
C LEU A 53 -2.22 16.31 -15.61
N LYS A 54 -2.08 16.97 -16.74
CA LYS A 54 -2.31 18.42 -16.87
C LYS A 54 -3.76 18.86 -16.64
N ARG A 55 -4.73 18.01 -16.95
CA ARG A 55 -6.15 18.32 -16.78
C ARG A 55 -6.62 18.11 -15.36
N LEU A 56 -6.17 17.03 -14.72
CA LEU A 56 -6.41 16.79 -13.30
C LEU A 56 -5.89 17.96 -12.44
N ALA A 57 -4.71 18.48 -12.78
CA ALA A 57 -4.10 19.61 -12.08
C ALA A 57 -4.83 20.96 -12.33
N ARG A 58 -5.68 21.06 -13.36
CA ARG A 58 -6.39 22.31 -13.75
C ARG A 58 -7.87 22.32 -13.40
N GLN A 59 -8.43 21.21 -12.94
CA GLN A 59 -9.85 21.21 -12.52
C GLN A 59 -9.98 21.83 -11.13
N ASP A 60 -10.57 23.03 -11.10
CA ASP A 60 -10.93 23.75 -9.87
C ASP A 60 -11.88 22.97 -8.94
N SER A 61 -12.52 21.92 -9.46
CA SER A 61 -13.43 21.05 -8.72
C SER A 61 -12.75 19.93 -7.92
N ILE A 62 -11.51 19.58 -8.25
CA ILE A 62 -10.65 18.80 -7.37
C ILE A 62 -9.85 19.86 -6.63
N SER A 63 -10.26 20.18 -5.40
CA SER A 63 -9.61 21.20 -4.58
C SER A 63 -8.08 21.08 -4.70
N ASN A 64 -7.60 21.79 -5.61
CA ASN A 64 -6.31 22.31 -5.99
C ASN A 64 -5.04 21.58 -5.62
N ASN A 65 -5.09 20.41 -4.95
CA ASN A 65 -3.85 19.81 -4.55
C ASN A 65 -4.03 18.28 -4.35
N ILE A 66 -3.68 17.50 -5.36
CA ILE A 66 -3.51 16.04 -5.22
C ILE A 66 -2.58 15.69 -4.03
N LEU A 67 -1.78 16.64 -3.57
CA LEU A 67 -0.93 16.56 -2.40
C LEU A 67 -1.65 16.92 -1.09
N ASP A 68 -2.92 17.32 -1.16
CA ASP A 68 -3.68 17.64 0.04
C ASP A 68 -3.81 16.41 0.95
N LYS A 69 -3.51 16.61 2.23
CA LYS A 69 -3.57 15.55 3.24
C LYS A 69 -4.98 14.98 3.41
N ASP A 70 -6.01 15.76 3.10
CA ASP A 70 -7.41 15.35 3.27
C ASP A 70 -7.87 14.33 2.21
N ILE A 71 -7.17 14.26 1.07
CA ILE A 71 -7.47 13.29 0.00
C ILE A 71 -6.41 12.22 -0.19
N ARG A 72 -5.33 12.28 0.58
CA ARG A 72 -4.21 11.34 0.49
C ARG A 72 -4.09 10.54 1.78
N TYR A 73 -4.03 9.24 1.62
CA TYR A 73 -3.72 8.32 2.71
C TYR A 73 -2.41 7.59 2.41
N GLN A 74 -1.42 7.75 3.29
CA GLN A 74 -0.15 7.06 3.18
C GLN A 74 -0.21 5.76 3.98
N VAL A 75 0.02 4.63 3.31
CA VAL A 75 0.15 3.32 3.95
C VAL A 75 1.61 3.12 4.30
N ASN A 76 1.91 3.22 5.60
CA ASN A 76 3.26 3.04 6.12
C ASN A 76 3.55 1.56 6.45
N ASN A 77 4.83 1.26 6.68
CA ASN A 77 5.24 0.03 7.33
C ASN A 77 4.65 -0.05 8.74
N LEU A 78 4.71 -1.24 9.34
CA LEU A 78 4.21 -1.45 10.70
C LEU A 78 5.28 -1.06 11.73
N SER A 79 4.85 -0.42 12.82
CA SER A 79 5.68 -0.39 14.02
C SER A 79 5.85 -1.80 14.58
N GLY A 80 6.90 -2.04 15.37
CA GLY A 80 7.09 -3.35 16.02
C GLY A 80 5.87 -3.77 16.85
N SER A 81 5.26 -2.85 17.59
CA SER A 81 4.04 -3.12 18.38
C SER A 81 2.83 -3.47 17.52
N ASP A 82 2.67 -2.81 16.37
CA ASP A 82 1.57 -3.11 15.44
C ASP A 82 1.78 -4.46 14.76
N ALA A 83 3.02 -4.79 14.40
CA ALA A 83 3.39 -6.09 13.83
C ALA A 83 3.08 -7.24 14.82
N ILE A 84 3.49 -7.11 16.08
CA ILE A 84 3.17 -8.09 17.13
C ILE A 84 1.65 -8.25 17.27
N SER A 85 0.92 -7.14 17.37
CA SER A 85 -0.55 -7.16 17.49
C SER A 85 -1.23 -7.80 16.29
N LEU A 86 -0.71 -7.57 15.09
CA LEU A 86 -1.22 -8.16 13.86
C LEU A 86 -1.01 -9.67 13.84
N ILE A 87 0.21 -10.15 14.15
CA ILE A 87 0.54 -11.57 14.18
C ILE A 87 -0.36 -12.28 15.19
N GLN A 88 -0.49 -11.73 16.41
CA GLN A 88 -1.33 -12.31 17.46
C GLN A 88 -2.80 -12.44 17.02
N LYS A 89 -3.39 -11.37 16.43
CA LYS A 89 -4.77 -11.41 15.93
C LYS A 89 -4.99 -12.38 14.78
N LEU A 90 -3.98 -12.58 13.92
CA LEU A 90 -4.07 -13.54 12.82
C LEU A 90 -3.99 -14.98 13.36
N THR A 91 -3.09 -15.24 14.31
CA THR A 91 -2.89 -16.56 14.89
C THR A 91 -4.03 -16.96 15.84
N GLU A 92 -4.63 -16.03 16.59
CA GLU A 92 -5.83 -16.29 17.41
C GLU A 92 -7.01 -16.83 16.61
N ARG A 93 -7.12 -16.50 15.33
CA ARG A 93 -8.19 -16.93 14.43
C ARG A 93 -7.87 -18.19 13.64
N SER A 94 -6.68 -18.71 13.80
CA SER A 94 -6.17 -19.89 13.11
C SER A 94 -5.88 -21.01 14.11
N GLU A 95 -5.74 -22.23 13.62
CA GLU A 95 -5.24 -23.36 14.43
C GLU A 95 -3.72 -23.30 14.65
N TYR A 96 -3.07 -22.29 14.07
CA TYR A 96 -1.64 -22.11 14.07
C TYR A 96 -1.21 -21.17 15.20
N ASN A 97 -0.82 -21.75 16.35
CA ASN A 97 -0.38 -20.99 17.52
C ASN A 97 1.12 -20.79 17.52
N ILE A 98 1.54 -19.54 17.50
CA ILE A 98 2.95 -19.15 17.56
C ILE A 98 3.29 -18.73 19.00
N GLU A 99 4.42 -19.23 19.49
CA GLU A 99 4.96 -18.85 20.81
C GLU A 99 5.25 -17.34 20.86
N PRO A 100 4.83 -16.60 21.92
CA PRO A 100 5.11 -15.18 22.03
C PRO A 100 6.59 -14.81 21.88
N ALA A 101 7.50 -15.62 22.42
CA ALA A 101 8.94 -15.39 22.29
C ALA A 101 9.43 -15.45 20.84
N LEU A 102 8.84 -16.32 20.00
CA LEU A 102 9.14 -16.37 18.56
C LEU A 102 8.60 -15.11 17.85
N ILE A 103 7.41 -14.63 18.21
CA ILE A 103 6.86 -13.40 17.65
C ILE A 103 7.75 -12.21 17.96
N ASP A 104 8.19 -12.07 19.20
CA ASP A 104 9.05 -10.96 19.63
C ASP A 104 10.40 -10.99 18.89
N SER A 105 11.04 -12.17 18.82
CA SER A 105 12.30 -12.34 18.08
C SER A 105 12.16 -12.05 16.60
N LEU A 106 11.07 -12.52 15.97
CA LEU A 106 10.79 -12.27 14.56
C LEU A 106 10.64 -10.79 14.27
N VAL A 107 9.87 -10.08 15.09
CA VAL A 107 9.63 -8.64 14.92
C VAL A 107 10.89 -7.83 15.17
N GLU A 108 11.72 -8.22 16.14
CA GLU A 108 13.03 -7.60 16.40
C GLU A 108 13.95 -7.76 15.19
N ASP A 109 14.05 -8.96 14.62
CA ASP A 109 14.87 -9.24 13.44
C ASP A 109 14.39 -8.43 12.21
N LEU A 110 13.08 -8.44 11.92
CA LEU A 110 12.50 -7.75 10.77
C LEU A 110 12.57 -6.22 10.89
N SER A 111 12.56 -5.69 12.11
CA SER A 111 12.66 -4.24 12.34
C SER A 111 14.10 -3.73 12.49
N SER A 112 15.10 -4.61 12.52
CA SER A 112 16.49 -4.28 12.85
C SER A 112 17.14 -3.24 11.92
N GLU A 113 16.79 -3.24 10.63
CA GLU A 113 17.40 -2.34 9.65
C GLU A 113 16.82 -0.92 9.65
N ILE A 114 15.48 -0.80 9.74
CA ILE A 114 14.78 0.48 9.53
C ILE A 114 13.92 0.91 10.73
N GLY A 115 13.87 0.10 11.79
CA GLY A 115 13.01 0.36 12.96
C GLY A 115 11.52 0.07 12.74
N GLU A 116 11.16 -0.41 11.56
CA GLU A 116 9.80 -0.73 11.14
C GLU A 116 9.77 -2.10 10.44
N VAL A 117 8.61 -2.74 10.43
CA VAL A 117 8.40 -4.04 9.78
C VAL A 117 7.67 -3.85 8.45
N ARG A 118 8.28 -4.28 7.37
CA ARG A 118 7.66 -4.30 6.05
C ARG A 118 6.65 -5.43 5.95
N LEU A 119 5.44 -5.11 5.51
CA LEU A 119 4.35 -6.10 5.38
C LEU A 119 4.73 -7.28 4.48
N ILE A 120 5.47 -7.03 3.41
CA ILE A 120 5.89 -8.09 2.48
C ILE A 120 6.88 -9.06 3.14
N GLU A 121 7.80 -8.57 3.96
CA GLU A 121 8.76 -9.40 4.69
C GLU A 121 8.02 -10.27 5.72
N LEU A 122 7.09 -9.66 6.46
CA LEU A 122 6.25 -10.39 7.41
C LEU A 122 5.43 -11.49 6.71
N GLN A 123 4.89 -11.22 5.54
CA GLN A 123 4.13 -12.20 4.77
C GLN A 123 5.00 -13.35 4.29
N VAL A 124 6.19 -13.08 3.76
CA VAL A 124 7.12 -14.11 3.26
C VAL A 124 7.59 -15.02 4.42
N VAL A 125 8.02 -14.41 5.53
CA VAL A 125 8.48 -15.19 6.69
C VAL A 125 7.32 -15.93 7.35
N GLY A 126 6.15 -15.33 7.44
CA GLY A 126 4.94 -15.98 7.96
C GLY A 126 4.55 -17.22 7.14
N ALA A 127 4.62 -17.14 5.80
CA ALA A 127 4.40 -18.29 4.93
C ALA A 127 5.44 -19.39 5.15
N GLN A 128 6.71 -19.03 5.28
CA GLN A 128 7.77 -19.99 5.55
C GLN A 128 7.61 -20.70 6.90
N LEU A 129 7.31 -19.95 7.98
CA LEU A 129 7.05 -20.53 9.29
C LEU A 129 5.89 -21.53 9.25
N GLN A 130 4.85 -21.21 8.48
CA GLN A 130 3.68 -22.08 8.30
C GLN A 130 4.05 -23.34 7.50
N ASP A 131 4.79 -23.23 6.40
CA ASP A 131 5.19 -24.36 5.54
C ASP A 131 6.13 -25.32 6.29
N GLU A 132 7.02 -24.79 7.11
CA GLU A 132 7.95 -25.57 7.92
C GLU A 132 7.37 -25.99 9.29
N ASN A 133 6.15 -25.56 9.60
CA ASN A 133 5.46 -25.79 10.88
C ASN A 133 6.27 -25.35 12.12
N ILE A 134 6.94 -24.21 11.99
CA ILE A 134 7.75 -23.62 13.07
C ILE A 134 6.85 -22.75 13.95
N THR A 135 6.65 -23.16 15.19
CA THR A 135 5.76 -22.48 16.15
C THR A 135 6.47 -22.00 17.42
N THR A 136 7.70 -22.45 17.64
CA THR A 136 8.49 -22.16 18.84
C THR A 136 9.88 -21.67 18.47
N LEU A 137 10.44 -20.83 19.35
CA LEU A 137 11.83 -20.41 19.22
C LEU A 137 12.75 -21.61 19.55
N ALA A 138 13.60 -22.00 18.60
CA ALA A 138 14.61 -23.01 18.84
C ALA A 138 15.59 -22.53 19.93
N LYS A 139 15.83 -23.36 20.95
CA LYS A 139 16.80 -23.07 22.01
C LYS A 139 18.23 -23.32 21.53
#